data_1fe349d4b32b3c0f7a9de1082c53b10f
#
_entry.id   1fe349d4b32b3c0f7a9de1082c53b10f
#
_cell.length_a   1.000
_cell.length_b   1.000
_cell.length_c   1.000
_cell.angle_alpha   90.00
_cell.angle_beta   90.00
_cell.angle_gamma   90.00
#
_symmetry.space_group_name_H-M   'P 1'
#
loop_
_entity.id
_entity.type
_entity.pdbx_description
1 polymer ?
#
loop_
_entity_poly.entity_id
_entity_poly.type
_entity_poly.pdbx_seq_one_letter_code
_entity_poly.pdbx_strand_id
1 'polypeptide(L)'
;MNNEDLFAYFYAKIKESTDIKDILKEFGGGLIYIPSYKSTKRDEDIREDYKNLLSQKKNRREIMLLLSNKYNLSQQRLYAITEDVRNPSLFGGENG
;
A
#
# COMPACT_ATOMS: atom_id res chain seq x y z
N MET A 1 -5.25 6.72 6.53
CA MET A 1 -5.21 5.24 6.37
C MET A 1 -5.85 4.87 5.06
N ASN A 2 -5.16 4.11 4.23
CA ASN A 2 -5.75 3.68 2.97
C ASN A 2 -6.48 2.34 3.16
N ASN A 3 -7.10 1.84 2.08
CA ASN A 3 -7.89 0.62 2.16
C ASN A 3 -7.06 -0.60 2.53
N GLU A 4 -5.82 -0.68 2.06
CA GLU A 4 -4.97 -1.81 2.40
C GLU A 4 -4.57 -1.78 3.87
N ASP A 5 -4.30 -0.60 4.41
CA ASP A 5 -3.96 -0.46 5.82
C ASP A 5 -5.15 -0.85 6.70
N LEU A 6 -6.34 -0.44 6.31
CA LEU A 6 -7.54 -0.80 7.06
C LEU A 6 -7.77 -2.31 7.02
N PHE A 7 -7.56 -2.92 5.87
CA PHE A 7 -7.71 -4.36 5.76
C PHE A 7 -6.69 -5.10 6.62
N ALA A 8 -5.44 -4.63 6.63
CA ALA A 8 -4.39 -5.24 7.44
C ALA A 8 -4.71 -5.12 8.93
N TYR A 9 -5.25 -3.98 9.34
CA TYR A 9 -5.66 -3.78 10.73
C TYR A 9 -6.80 -4.74 11.10
N PHE A 10 -7.77 -4.88 10.23
CA PHE A 10 -8.88 -5.81 10.42
C PHE A 10 -8.38 -7.24 10.57
N TYR A 11 -7.47 -7.66 9.71
CA TYR A 11 -6.91 -9.00 9.75
C TYR A 11 -6.15 -9.26 11.06
N ALA A 12 -5.37 -8.27 11.49
CA ALA A 12 -4.64 -8.39 12.74
C ALA A 12 -5.59 -8.54 13.93
N LYS A 13 -6.68 -7.78 13.92
CA LYS A 13 -7.69 -7.88 14.98
C LYS A 13 -8.36 -9.24 15.01
N ILE A 14 -8.67 -9.80 13.84
CA ILE A 14 -9.26 -11.13 13.77
C ILE A 14 -8.32 -12.16 14.39
N LYS A 15 -7.03 -12.05 14.12
CA LYS A 15 -6.05 -13.00 14.66
C LYS A 15 -5.91 -12.88 16.18
N GLU A 16 -6.04 -11.67 16.71
CA GLU A 16 -5.93 -11.45 18.14
C GLU A 16 -7.18 -11.82 18.91
N SER A 17 -8.34 -11.64 18.29
CA SER A 17 -9.62 -11.83 18.97
C SER A 17 -9.98 -13.28 19.09
N THR A 18 -10.53 -13.63 20.26
CA THR A 18 -11.08 -14.96 20.48
C THR A 18 -12.60 -14.93 20.48
N ASP A 19 -13.21 -13.74 20.36
CA ASP A 19 -14.64 -13.56 20.43
C ASP A 19 -15.11 -12.68 19.27
N ILE A 20 -16.08 -13.20 18.53
CA ILE A 20 -16.65 -12.48 17.40
C ILE A 20 -17.28 -11.15 17.83
N LYS A 21 -17.72 -11.04 19.08
CA LYS A 21 -18.29 -9.80 19.58
C LYS A 21 -17.31 -8.65 19.54
N ASP A 22 -16.04 -8.93 19.77
CA ASP A 22 -15.02 -7.89 19.72
C ASP A 22 -14.88 -7.33 18.31
N ILE A 23 -14.93 -8.23 17.32
CA ILE A 23 -14.86 -7.81 15.93
C ILE A 23 -16.09 -6.99 15.56
N LEU A 24 -17.27 -7.44 16.01
CA LEU A 24 -18.50 -6.71 15.71
C LEU A 24 -18.52 -5.33 16.36
N LYS A 25 -18.00 -5.20 17.57
CA LYS A 25 -17.94 -3.91 18.23
C LYS A 25 -17.06 -2.92 17.48
N GLU A 26 -15.92 -3.41 16.99
CA GLU A 26 -14.96 -2.52 16.35
C GLU A 26 -15.32 -2.22 14.89
N PHE A 27 -15.83 -3.21 14.16
CA PHE A 27 -16.03 -3.07 12.71
C PHE A 27 -17.50 -3.18 12.29
N GLY A 28 -18.41 -3.50 13.22
CA GLY A 28 -19.81 -3.68 12.89
C GLY A 28 -20.42 -2.42 12.30
N GLY A 29 -21.23 -2.59 11.29
CA GLY A 29 -21.90 -1.48 10.63
C GLY A 29 -21.07 -0.75 9.63
N GLY A 30 -19.78 -1.05 9.53
CA GLY A 30 -18.89 -0.40 8.57
C GLY A 30 -18.66 -1.28 7.36
N LEU A 31 -17.93 -0.70 6.42
CA LEU A 31 -17.52 -1.41 5.22
C LEU A 31 -15.99 -1.52 5.21
N ILE A 32 -15.50 -2.69 4.88
CA ILE A 32 -14.06 -2.91 4.74
C ILE A 32 -13.79 -3.36 3.32
N TYR A 33 -12.97 -2.59 2.62
CA TYR A 33 -12.55 -2.96 1.28
C TYR A 33 -11.47 -4.03 1.37
N ILE A 34 -11.69 -5.15 0.71
CA ILE A 34 -10.72 -6.23 0.66
C ILE A 34 -10.04 -6.16 -0.70
N PRO A 35 -8.75 -5.77 -0.76
CA PRO A 35 -8.05 -5.65 -2.04
C PRO A 35 -7.93 -7.00 -2.72
N SER A 36 -7.94 -7.01 -4.05
CA SER A 36 -7.72 -8.25 -4.76
C SER A 36 -6.26 -8.67 -4.61
N TYR A 37 -6.03 -9.96 -4.61
CA TYR A 37 -4.67 -10.48 -4.55
C TYR A 37 -3.83 -9.95 -5.72
N LYS A 38 -4.41 -9.92 -6.91
CA LYS A 38 -3.71 -9.48 -8.11
C LYS A 38 -3.27 -8.02 -8.00
N SER A 39 -4.17 -7.15 -7.52
CA SER A 39 -3.83 -5.74 -7.36
C SER A 39 -2.76 -5.52 -6.30
N THR A 40 -2.84 -6.27 -5.20
CA THR A 40 -1.86 -6.15 -4.13
C THR A 40 -0.47 -6.57 -4.63
N LYS A 41 -0.41 -7.65 -5.37
CA LYS A 41 0.85 -8.13 -5.92
C LYS A 41 1.44 -7.11 -6.90
N ARG A 42 0.60 -6.53 -7.75
CA ARG A 42 1.05 -5.52 -8.69
C ARG A 42 1.62 -4.30 -7.96
N ASP A 43 0.96 -3.86 -6.90
CA ASP A 43 1.43 -2.69 -6.16
C ASP A 43 2.77 -2.95 -5.49
N GLU A 44 2.97 -4.15 -4.97
CA GLU A 44 4.26 -4.54 -4.42
C GLU A 44 5.36 -4.50 -5.50
N ASP A 45 5.05 -5.02 -6.67
CA ASP A 45 6.00 -5.02 -7.79
C ASP A 45 6.36 -3.59 -8.20
N ILE A 46 5.38 -2.69 -8.21
CA ILE A 46 5.62 -1.30 -8.54
C ILE A 46 6.55 -0.65 -7.52
N ARG A 47 6.34 -0.90 -6.24
CA ARG A 47 7.20 -0.34 -5.20
C ARG A 47 8.63 -0.85 -5.32
N GLU A 48 8.78 -2.11 -5.61
CA GLU A 48 10.11 -2.70 -5.79
C GLU A 48 10.79 -2.13 -7.02
N ASP A 49 10.07 -2.01 -8.14
CA ASP A 49 10.61 -1.41 -9.34
C ASP A 49 11.04 0.03 -9.09
N TYR A 50 10.26 0.77 -8.32
CA TYR A 50 10.61 2.14 -7.98
C TYR A 50 11.94 2.19 -7.25
N LYS A 51 12.12 1.34 -6.25
CA LYS A 51 13.38 1.30 -5.50
C LYS A 51 14.56 0.93 -6.39
N ASN A 52 14.36 -0.03 -7.28
CA ASN A 52 15.41 -0.47 -8.19
C ASN A 52 15.82 0.65 -9.14
N LEU A 53 14.84 1.37 -9.69
CA LEU A 53 15.14 2.47 -10.61
C LEU A 53 15.84 3.63 -9.90
N LEU A 54 15.47 3.89 -8.64
CA LEU A 54 16.18 4.88 -7.84
C LEU A 54 17.63 4.48 -7.65
N SER A 55 17.89 3.21 -7.40
CA SER A 55 19.26 2.75 -7.20
C SER A 55 20.08 2.86 -8.48
N GLN A 56 19.43 2.92 -9.63
CA GLN A 56 20.10 3.16 -10.91
C GLN A 56 20.28 4.64 -11.20
N LYS A 57 20.01 5.48 -10.22
CA LYS A 57 20.20 6.94 -10.30
C LYS A 57 19.30 7.62 -11.32
N LYS A 58 18.15 7.02 -11.62
CA LYS A 58 17.16 7.67 -12.46
C LYS A 58 16.37 8.67 -11.63
N ASN A 59 15.97 9.78 -12.25
CA ASN A 59 15.20 10.78 -11.51
C ASN A 59 13.74 10.36 -11.42
N ARG A 60 13.02 11.02 -10.52
CA ARG A 60 11.62 10.66 -10.25
C ARG A 60 10.75 10.71 -11.50
N ARG A 61 10.95 11.73 -12.32
CA ARG A 61 10.16 11.90 -13.54
C ARG A 61 10.34 10.72 -14.48
N GLU A 62 11.58 10.31 -14.69
CA GLU A 62 11.87 9.16 -15.55
C GLU A 62 11.23 7.89 -14.99
N ILE A 63 11.35 7.69 -13.68
CA ILE A 63 10.81 6.52 -13.03
C ILE A 63 9.30 6.46 -13.22
N MET A 64 8.62 7.58 -13.01
CA MET A 64 7.16 7.60 -13.16
C MET A 64 6.72 7.34 -14.59
N LEU A 65 7.46 7.86 -15.55
CA LEU A 65 7.16 7.60 -16.96
C LEU A 65 7.34 6.11 -17.30
N LEU A 66 8.44 5.53 -16.84
CA LEU A 66 8.73 4.12 -17.10
C LEU A 66 7.68 3.22 -16.46
N LEU A 67 7.31 3.49 -15.22
CA LEU A 67 6.33 2.67 -14.52
C LEU A 67 4.94 2.85 -15.10
N SER A 68 4.60 4.06 -15.50
CA SER A 68 3.31 4.33 -16.13
C SER A 68 3.17 3.51 -17.41
N ASN A 69 4.22 3.43 -18.19
CA ASN A 69 4.21 2.66 -19.42
C ASN A 69 4.18 1.15 -19.12
N LYS A 70 4.99 0.71 -18.17
CA LYS A 70 5.10 -0.72 -17.88
C LYS A 70 3.82 -1.31 -17.32
N TYR A 71 3.16 -0.59 -16.42
CA TYR A 71 1.98 -1.08 -15.74
C TYR A 71 0.67 -0.52 -16.27
N ASN A 72 0.75 0.36 -17.24
CA ASN A 72 -0.42 0.99 -17.86
C ASN A 72 -1.30 1.67 -16.82
N LEU A 73 -0.68 2.48 -15.97
CA LEU A 73 -1.35 3.23 -14.91
C LEU A 73 -1.01 4.70 -15.04
N SER A 74 -1.92 5.57 -14.61
CA SER A 74 -1.65 7.00 -14.59
C SER A 74 -0.56 7.32 -13.58
N GLN A 75 0.13 8.45 -13.80
CA GLN A 75 1.15 8.88 -12.87
C GLN A 75 0.57 9.21 -11.50
N GLN A 76 -0.65 9.73 -11.48
CA GLN A 76 -1.33 10.02 -10.22
C GLN A 76 -1.54 8.75 -9.40
N ARG A 77 -1.93 7.67 -10.05
CA ARG A 77 -2.10 6.38 -9.37
C ARG A 77 -0.77 5.86 -8.86
N LEU A 78 0.29 6.02 -9.64
CA LEU A 78 1.62 5.59 -9.24
C LEU A 78 2.12 6.38 -8.04
N TYR A 79 1.84 7.67 -7.98
CA TYR A 79 2.20 8.46 -6.81
C TYR A 79 1.55 7.91 -5.55
N ALA A 80 0.27 7.55 -5.65
CA ALA A 80 -0.43 6.98 -4.50
C ALA A 80 0.18 5.65 -4.07
N ILE A 81 0.50 4.80 -5.03
CA ILE A 81 1.04 3.46 -4.73
C ILE A 81 2.44 3.54 -4.12
N THR A 82 3.25 4.49 -4.57
CA THR A 82 4.64 4.58 -4.13
C THR A 82 4.87 5.55 -2.97
N GLU A 83 3.82 6.07 -2.40
CA GLU A 83 3.95 7.11 -1.38
C GLU A 83 4.76 6.63 -0.18
N ASP A 84 4.53 5.43 0.30
CA ASP A 84 5.25 4.92 1.45
C ASP A 84 6.74 4.69 1.15
N VAL A 85 7.10 4.46 -0.10
CA VAL A 85 8.50 4.36 -0.50
C VAL A 85 9.14 5.73 -0.61
N ARG A 86 8.40 6.71 -1.12
CA ARG A 86 8.92 8.07 -1.31
C ARG A 86 9.02 8.84 0.00
N ASN A 87 8.14 8.55 0.95
CA ASN A 87 8.07 9.27 2.21
C ASN A 87 7.98 8.30 3.38
N PRO A 88 9.01 7.47 3.59
CA PRO A 88 8.95 6.44 4.64
C PRO A 88 8.79 7.02 6.04
N SER A 89 9.22 8.26 6.27
CA SER A 89 9.09 8.89 7.58
C SER A 89 7.64 9.06 8.00
N LEU A 90 6.70 9.10 7.05
CA LEU A 90 5.29 9.21 7.39
C LEU A 90 4.75 7.97 8.08
N PHE A 91 5.47 6.88 7.98
CA PHE A 91 5.02 5.61 8.54
C PHE A 91 5.85 5.20 9.74
N GLY A 92 6.39 6.17 10.41
CA GLY A 92 6.99 5.95 11.68
C GLY A 92 8.32 5.29 11.66
N GLY A 93 8.82 5.19 10.55
CA GLY A 93 10.12 4.68 10.55
C GLY A 93 10.93 5.39 11.52
N GLU A 94 10.58 6.34 11.81
CA GLU A 94 11.20 6.88 12.64
C GLU A 94 11.05 6.62 13.81
N ASN A 95 10.71 6.40 13.74
CA ASN A 95 10.79 6.24 14.74
C ASN A 95 11.06 5.29 14.94
N GLY A 96 11.02 5.25 14.52
CA GLY A 96 11.51 4.32 14.91
C GLY A 96 12.18 4.08 15.02
#